data_535d3fb3cfc1addca309c6f58a10c0c3
#
_entry.id   535d3fb3cfc1addca309c6f58a10c0c3
#
_cell.length_a   1.000
_cell.length_b   1.000
_cell.length_c   1.000
_cell.angle_alpha   90.00
_cell.angle_beta   90.00
_cell.angle_gamma   90.00
#
_symmetry.space_group_name_H-M   'P 1'
#
loop_
_entity.id
_entity.type
_entity.pdbx_description
1 polymer ?
#
loop_
_entity_poly.entity_id
_entity_poly.type
_entity_poly.pdbx_seq_one_letter_code
_entity_poly.pdbx_strand_id
1 'polypeptide(L)'
;MTRWRVVRTSLLLALCLSLAACAGGQQTGPEVPVEVPQKVRLLAGDTKALNYTPWYIHSFALFGPSRSGIGGGGPNVMPIKANGRPSEGGGKCCTSLPAEWQPELKLTVRWLVEKKRADGKKWGYWYKAENVQIAPYSSGNTGDAWAIFLPGDRVRIMLTDGNRDGGNNPNNRPADNDPYIAQGVIDEEWNRRYPPAHD
;
A
#
# COMPACT_ATOMS: atom_id res chain seq x y z
N MET A 1 -57.76 -65.98 18.98
CA MET A 1 -57.70 -64.58 18.50
C MET A 1 -56.69 -63.74 19.28
N THR A 2 -55.47 -64.21 19.56
CA THR A 2 -54.55 -63.50 20.49
C THR A 2 -53.14 -63.27 19.94
N ARG A 3 -52.86 -63.62 18.71
CA ARG A 3 -51.51 -63.47 18.13
C ARG A 3 -51.26 -62.15 17.31
N TRP A 4 -52.31 -61.41 16.99
CA TRP A 4 -52.16 -60.19 16.14
C TRP A 4 -51.97 -58.91 16.94
N ARG A 5 -52.22 -58.87 18.22
CA ARG A 5 -52.04 -57.66 19.05
C ARG A 5 -50.57 -57.43 19.50
N VAL A 6 -49.82 -58.51 19.64
CA VAL A 6 -48.40 -58.42 20.09
C VAL A 6 -47.50 -57.91 19.00
N VAL A 7 -47.80 -58.21 17.72
CA VAL A 7 -46.93 -57.76 16.57
C VAL A 7 -47.11 -56.29 16.32
N ARG A 8 -48.30 -55.69 16.57
CA ARG A 8 -48.51 -54.26 16.33
C ARG A 8 -47.82 -53.33 17.37
N THR A 9 -47.74 -53.81 18.62
CA THR A 9 -47.06 -53.04 19.68
C THR A 9 -45.53 -53.06 19.54
N SER A 10 -44.97 -54.15 19.06
CA SER A 10 -43.52 -54.24 18.81
C SER A 10 -43.05 -53.38 17.62
N LEU A 11 -43.91 -53.19 16.60
CA LEU A 11 -43.57 -52.37 15.43
C LEU A 11 -43.61 -50.87 15.75
N LEU A 12 -44.53 -50.46 16.66
CA LEU A 12 -44.59 -49.06 17.10
C LEU A 12 -43.45 -48.68 18.04
N LEU A 13 -42.92 -49.60 18.83
CA LEU A 13 -41.79 -49.36 19.72
C LEU A 13 -40.47 -49.27 18.92
N ALA A 14 -40.33 -50.00 17.80
CA ALA A 14 -39.19 -49.94 16.93
C ALA A 14 -39.11 -48.63 16.12
N LEU A 15 -40.29 -48.03 15.80
CA LEU A 15 -40.37 -46.80 15.06
C LEU A 15 -40.05 -45.55 15.91
N CYS A 16 -40.30 -45.60 17.22
CA CYS A 16 -39.98 -44.51 18.13
C CYS A 16 -38.47 -44.40 18.49
N LEU A 17 -37.73 -45.51 18.39
CA LEU A 17 -36.29 -45.52 18.67
C LEU A 17 -35.42 -44.99 17.54
N SER A 18 -35.95 -44.94 16.32
CA SER A 18 -35.22 -44.41 15.16
C SER A 18 -35.27 -42.87 15.01
N LEU A 19 -36.11 -42.18 15.76
CA LEU A 19 -36.24 -40.72 15.75
C LEU A 19 -35.39 -40.02 16.81
N ALA A 20 -34.73 -40.72 17.70
CA ALA A 20 -33.87 -40.13 18.75
C ALA A 20 -32.40 -39.99 18.33
N ALA A 21 -32.05 -40.40 17.11
CA ALA A 21 -30.62 -40.36 16.63
C ALA A 21 -30.23 -39.11 15.86
N CYS A 22 -31.10 -38.11 15.74
CA CYS A 22 -30.79 -36.85 15.06
C CYS A 22 -30.66 -35.64 15.98
N ALA A 23 -30.57 -35.83 17.29
CA ALA A 23 -30.06 -34.80 18.19
C ALA A 23 -28.53 -34.88 18.18
N GLY A 24 -27.93 -34.61 16.99
CA GLY A 24 -26.50 -34.42 16.85
C GLY A 24 -26.10 -33.24 17.70
N GLY A 25 -25.35 -33.51 18.78
CA GLY A 25 -24.77 -32.48 19.60
C GLY A 25 -23.97 -31.52 18.70
N GLN A 26 -24.39 -30.27 18.64
CA GLN A 26 -23.50 -29.20 18.21
C GLN A 26 -22.34 -29.24 19.19
N GLN A 27 -21.23 -29.80 18.74
CA GLN A 27 -19.96 -29.54 19.37
C GLN A 27 -19.70 -28.04 19.16
N THR A 28 -20.04 -27.25 20.15
CA THR A 28 -19.48 -25.90 20.30
C THR A 28 -18.00 -26.10 20.61
N GLY A 29 -17.19 -26.32 19.55
CA GLY A 29 -15.75 -26.11 19.65
C GLY A 29 -15.54 -24.66 20.11
N PRO A 30 -14.42 -24.36 20.78
CA PRO A 30 -14.13 -23.00 21.18
C PRO A 30 -14.24 -22.13 19.92
N GLU A 31 -15.18 -21.20 19.95
CA GLU A 31 -15.40 -20.22 18.89
C GLU A 31 -14.14 -19.38 18.86
N VAL A 32 -13.23 -19.69 17.92
CA VAL A 32 -12.05 -18.86 17.68
C VAL A 32 -12.61 -17.53 17.20
N PRO A 33 -12.39 -16.43 17.93
CA PRO A 33 -12.86 -15.13 17.48
C PRO A 33 -12.29 -14.88 16.11
N VAL A 34 -13.12 -14.83 15.08
CA VAL A 34 -12.70 -14.38 13.76
C VAL A 34 -12.42 -12.89 13.92
N GLU A 35 -11.16 -12.55 14.06
CA GLU A 35 -10.71 -11.17 14.10
C GLU A 35 -11.00 -10.57 12.72
N VAL A 36 -12.12 -9.88 12.60
CA VAL A 36 -12.49 -9.14 11.40
C VAL A 36 -11.47 -8.01 11.30
N PRO A 37 -10.62 -7.97 10.26
CA PRO A 37 -9.63 -6.93 10.12
C PRO A 37 -10.32 -5.55 10.21
N GLN A 38 -9.92 -4.73 11.16
CA GLN A 38 -10.47 -3.39 11.27
C GLN A 38 -10.23 -2.66 9.95
N LYS A 39 -11.31 -2.22 9.31
CA LYS A 39 -11.22 -1.47 8.06
C LYS A 39 -10.52 -0.15 8.35
N VAL A 40 -9.26 -0.04 7.94
CA VAL A 40 -8.48 1.17 8.09
C VAL A 40 -9.20 2.33 7.40
N ARG A 41 -9.46 3.42 8.13
CA ARG A 41 -10.03 4.63 7.56
C ARG A 41 -9.00 5.27 6.63
N LEU A 42 -9.37 5.47 5.37
CA LEU A 42 -8.53 6.12 4.38
C LEU A 42 -8.93 7.58 4.20
N LEU A 43 -7.93 8.43 3.99
CA LEU A 43 -8.08 9.80 3.55
C LEU A 43 -7.67 9.88 2.09
N ALA A 44 -8.49 10.55 1.29
CA ALA A 44 -8.13 10.93 -0.06
C ALA A 44 -7.45 12.30 -0.03
N GLY A 45 -6.34 12.43 -0.73
CA GLY A 45 -5.59 13.68 -0.85
C GLY A 45 -4.81 13.73 -2.15
N ASP A 46 -4.07 14.81 -2.33
CA ASP A 46 -3.16 14.95 -3.46
C ASP A 46 -1.82 14.25 -3.19
N THR A 47 -1.21 13.75 -4.25
CA THR A 47 0.20 13.37 -4.23
C THR A 47 1.03 14.47 -4.87
N LYS A 48 2.04 14.92 -4.15
CA LYS A 48 3.06 15.87 -4.59
C LYS A 48 4.43 15.20 -4.60
N ALA A 49 5.42 15.86 -5.19
CA ALA A 49 6.76 15.31 -5.18
C ALA A 49 7.83 16.40 -5.10
N LEU A 50 8.97 16.01 -4.52
CA LEU A 50 10.23 16.77 -4.58
C LEU A 50 11.30 15.92 -5.26
N ASN A 51 12.03 16.52 -6.17
CA ASN A 51 13.10 15.85 -6.88
C ASN A 51 14.45 16.52 -6.62
N TYR A 52 15.31 15.81 -5.89
CA TYR A 52 16.69 16.18 -5.60
C TYR A 52 17.69 15.50 -6.55
N THR A 53 17.18 14.80 -7.60
CA THR A 53 18.04 14.11 -8.57
C THR A 53 18.28 14.94 -9.82
N PRO A 54 19.36 14.71 -10.56
CA PRO A 54 19.59 15.37 -11.84
C PRO A 54 18.72 14.81 -12.97
N TRP A 55 17.78 13.91 -12.67
CA TRP A 55 16.98 13.18 -13.64
C TRP A 55 15.52 13.63 -13.62
N TYR A 56 14.87 13.62 -14.78
CA TYR A 56 13.45 13.86 -14.88
C TYR A 56 12.65 12.63 -14.38
N ILE A 57 11.75 12.82 -13.45
CA ILE A 57 10.78 11.81 -13.03
C ILE A 57 9.51 11.99 -13.87
N HIS A 58 9.31 11.10 -14.83
CA HIS A 58 8.19 11.17 -15.77
C HIS A 58 6.85 10.85 -15.11
N SER A 59 6.83 9.84 -14.27
CA SER A 59 5.64 9.41 -13.53
C SER A 59 6.04 8.54 -12.35
N PHE A 60 5.18 8.48 -11.36
CA PHE A 60 5.34 7.53 -10.26
C PHE A 60 3.98 7.12 -9.69
N ALA A 61 3.97 6.02 -8.94
CA ALA A 61 2.79 5.54 -8.25
C ALA A 61 3.16 4.83 -6.94
N LEU A 62 2.25 4.94 -5.98
CA LEU A 62 2.28 4.27 -4.70
C LEU A 62 1.32 3.10 -4.74
N PHE A 63 1.74 1.94 -4.29
CA PHE A 63 0.92 0.74 -4.20
C PHE A 63 0.96 0.20 -2.78
N GLY A 64 -0.18 0.17 -2.12
CA GLY A 64 -0.37 -0.51 -0.84
C GLY A 64 -0.57 -2.02 -1.00
N PRO A 65 -0.84 -2.72 0.10
CA PRO A 65 -1.19 -4.13 0.06
C PRO A 65 -2.39 -4.41 -0.86
N SER A 66 -2.42 -5.60 -1.45
CA SER A 66 -3.51 -5.98 -2.35
C SER A 66 -4.88 -5.80 -1.68
N ARG A 67 -5.82 -5.20 -2.40
CA ARG A 67 -7.19 -4.92 -1.96
C ARG A 67 -7.34 -3.95 -0.78
N SER A 68 -6.27 -3.30 -0.35
CA SER A 68 -6.35 -2.32 0.76
C SER A 68 -7.02 -1.00 0.34
N GLY A 69 -7.06 -0.70 -0.95
CA GLY A 69 -7.46 0.61 -1.45
C GLY A 69 -6.41 1.71 -1.22
N ILE A 70 -5.25 1.34 -0.66
CA ILE A 70 -4.15 2.27 -0.39
C ILE A 70 -3.30 2.44 -1.65
N GLY A 71 -3.00 3.68 -1.98
CA GLY A 71 -2.13 4.02 -3.10
C GLY A 71 -2.62 5.20 -3.92
N GLY A 72 -1.92 5.48 -4.99
CA GLY A 72 -2.25 6.56 -5.92
C GLY A 72 -1.08 6.91 -6.84
N GLY A 73 -1.35 7.70 -7.86
CA GLY A 73 -0.34 8.20 -8.78
C GLY A 73 0.15 9.59 -8.39
N GLY A 74 1.37 9.92 -8.81
CA GLY A 74 1.94 11.25 -8.62
C GLY A 74 2.21 12.00 -9.93
N PRO A 75 2.53 13.30 -9.83
CA PRO A 75 2.86 14.14 -10.97
C PRO A 75 4.23 13.80 -11.57
N ASN A 76 4.49 14.34 -12.73
CA ASN A 76 5.87 14.42 -13.23
C ASN A 76 6.65 15.48 -12.44
N VAL A 77 7.97 15.33 -12.37
CA VAL A 77 8.85 16.27 -11.65
C VAL A 77 10.14 16.52 -12.42
N MET A 78 10.43 17.79 -12.64
CA MET A 78 11.66 18.23 -13.31
C MET A 78 12.89 17.86 -12.49
N PRO A 79 14.08 17.77 -13.11
CA PRO A 79 15.35 17.62 -12.40
C PRO A 79 15.58 18.71 -11.35
N ILE A 80 16.49 18.45 -10.41
CA ILE A 80 16.94 19.46 -9.44
C ILE A 80 17.32 20.77 -10.16
N LYS A 81 16.97 21.90 -9.56
CA LYS A 81 17.26 23.22 -10.12
C LYS A 81 18.76 23.51 -10.08
N ALA A 82 19.23 24.37 -10.99
CA ALA A 82 20.63 24.74 -11.07
C ALA A 82 21.21 25.34 -9.77
N ASN A 83 20.36 25.94 -8.94
CA ASN A 83 20.74 26.49 -7.63
C ASN A 83 20.77 25.44 -6.50
N GLY A 84 20.64 24.15 -6.81
CA GLY A 84 20.63 23.04 -5.84
C GLY A 84 19.32 22.85 -5.09
N ARG A 85 18.29 23.67 -5.36
CA ARG A 85 16.97 23.47 -4.75
C ARG A 85 16.21 22.37 -5.49
N PRO A 86 15.39 21.55 -4.79
CA PRO A 86 14.60 20.55 -5.45
C PRO A 86 13.59 21.18 -6.41
N SER A 87 13.25 20.46 -7.46
CA SER A 87 12.05 20.75 -8.23
C SER A 87 10.84 20.13 -7.54
N GLU A 88 9.71 20.81 -7.64
CA GLU A 88 8.43 20.39 -7.07
C GLU A 88 7.49 19.96 -8.19
N GLY A 89 6.84 18.82 -8.03
CA GLY A 89 5.70 18.39 -8.84
C GLY A 89 4.39 18.77 -8.14
N GLY A 90 3.49 19.39 -8.88
CA GLY A 90 2.19 19.81 -8.38
C GLY A 90 1.30 18.65 -7.92
N GLY A 91 0.23 18.96 -7.21
CA GLY A 91 -0.71 17.96 -6.71
C GLY A 91 -1.39 17.15 -7.81
N LYS A 92 -1.43 15.84 -7.66
CA LYS A 92 -2.22 14.92 -8.49
C LYS A 92 -3.19 14.16 -7.59
N CYS A 93 -4.48 14.32 -7.84
CA CYS A 93 -5.54 13.56 -7.16
C CYS A 93 -5.44 12.08 -7.61
N CYS A 94 -5.91 11.11 -6.99
CA CYS A 94 -6.54 10.98 -5.69
C CYS A 94 -5.80 9.85 -5.01
N THR A 95 -4.88 10.17 -4.13
CA THR A 95 -4.12 9.18 -3.37
C THR A 95 -4.88 8.88 -2.09
N SER A 96 -5.04 7.60 -1.79
CA SER A 96 -5.68 7.13 -0.57
C SER A 96 -4.63 6.55 0.37
N LEU A 97 -4.49 7.16 1.55
CA LEU A 97 -3.58 6.69 2.60
C LEU A 97 -4.33 6.62 3.94
N PRO A 98 -3.84 5.82 4.91
CA PRO A 98 -4.46 5.72 6.21
C PRO A 98 -4.57 7.08 6.90
N ALA A 99 -5.72 7.33 7.55
CA ALA A 99 -5.94 8.53 8.36
C ALA A 99 -5.06 8.57 9.60
N GLU A 100 -4.66 7.39 10.08
CA GLU A 100 -3.80 7.19 11.22
C GLU A 100 -2.55 6.43 10.78
N TRP A 101 -1.41 6.83 11.29
CA TRP A 101 -0.16 6.18 10.96
C TRP A 101 -0.18 4.70 11.31
N GLN A 102 0.27 3.88 10.35
CA GLN A 102 0.32 2.42 10.45
C GLN A 102 1.77 1.96 10.35
N PRO A 103 2.42 1.58 11.47
CA PRO A 103 3.84 1.21 11.48
C PRO A 103 4.15 -0.01 10.61
N GLU A 104 3.17 -0.92 10.47
CA GLU A 104 3.33 -2.16 9.70
C GLU A 104 3.01 -2.00 8.21
N LEU A 105 2.48 -0.84 7.82
CA LEU A 105 2.16 -0.60 6.40
C LEU A 105 3.43 -0.51 5.57
N LYS A 106 3.50 -1.36 4.56
CA LYS A 106 4.56 -1.36 3.56
C LYS A 106 3.96 -1.02 2.20
N LEU A 107 4.57 -0.06 1.53
CA LEU A 107 4.21 0.31 0.16
C LEU A 107 5.23 -0.24 -0.82
N THR A 108 4.81 -0.38 -2.06
CA THR A 108 5.71 -0.42 -3.21
C THR A 108 5.60 0.92 -3.94
N VAL A 109 6.72 1.57 -4.17
CA VAL A 109 6.80 2.79 -4.98
C VAL A 109 7.45 2.43 -6.30
N ARG A 110 6.80 2.78 -7.42
CA ARG A 110 7.36 2.63 -8.77
C ARG A 110 7.45 3.98 -9.44
N TRP A 111 8.52 4.21 -10.16
CA TRP A 111 8.70 5.46 -10.91
C TRP A 111 9.45 5.24 -12.22
N LEU A 112 9.07 6.01 -13.22
CA LEU A 112 9.78 6.10 -14.49
C LEU A 112 10.70 7.32 -14.46
N VAL A 113 11.99 7.08 -14.62
CA VAL A 113 13.00 8.14 -14.64
C VAL A 113 13.69 8.19 -16.00
N GLU A 114 13.85 9.39 -16.55
CA GLU A 114 14.69 9.61 -17.72
C GLU A 114 16.11 9.93 -17.28
N LYS A 115 17.05 9.07 -17.64
CA LYS A 115 18.48 9.29 -17.40
C LYS A 115 19.18 9.58 -18.74
N LYS A 116 20.08 10.54 -18.73
CA LYS A 116 20.91 10.84 -19.89
C LYS A 116 22.13 9.93 -19.89
N ARG A 117 22.34 9.23 -20.97
CA ARG A 117 23.52 8.36 -21.16
C ARG A 117 24.76 9.20 -21.51
N ALA A 118 25.94 8.56 -21.42
CA ALA A 118 27.20 9.16 -21.82
C ALA A 118 27.24 9.57 -23.30
N ASP A 119 26.50 8.86 -24.17
CA ASP A 119 26.33 9.18 -25.59
C ASP A 119 25.35 10.33 -25.87
N GLY A 120 24.79 10.93 -24.82
CA GLY A 120 23.84 12.03 -24.91
C GLY A 120 22.39 11.60 -25.13
N LYS A 121 22.12 10.33 -25.40
CA LYS A 121 20.75 9.81 -25.57
C LYS A 121 20.02 9.74 -24.24
N LYS A 122 18.74 10.03 -24.27
CA LYS A 122 17.87 9.86 -23.11
C LYS A 122 17.36 8.44 -23.04
N TRP A 123 17.30 7.88 -21.84
CA TRP A 123 16.75 6.56 -21.58
C TRP A 123 15.81 6.61 -20.41
N GLY A 124 14.61 6.09 -20.61
CA GLY A 124 13.65 5.83 -19.54
C GLY A 124 13.92 4.49 -18.88
N TYR A 125 13.84 4.45 -17.57
CA TYR A 125 13.86 3.20 -16.80
C TYR A 125 12.80 3.25 -15.71
N TRP A 126 12.06 2.15 -15.58
CA TRP A 126 11.24 1.91 -14.41
C TRP A 126 12.11 1.44 -13.26
N TYR A 127 11.94 2.09 -12.14
CA TYR A 127 12.50 1.69 -10.85
C TYR A 127 11.38 1.32 -9.90
N LYS A 128 11.69 0.48 -8.91
CA LYS A 128 10.82 0.18 -7.78
C LYS A 128 11.60 0.20 -6.48
N ALA A 129 10.94 0.64 -5.42
CA ALA A 129 11.32 0.41 -4.04
C ALA A 129 10.21 -0.38 -3.37
N GLU A 130 10.54 -1.49 -2.75
CA GLU A 130 9.61 -2.35 -2.03
C GLU A 130 9.77 -2.16 -0.51
N ASN A 131 8.74 -2.51 0.25
CA ASN A 131 8.72 -2.38 1.70
C ASN A 131 8.94 -0.95 2.21
N VAL A 132 8.52 0.03 1.43
CA VAL A 132 8.63 1.45 1.79
C VAL A 132 7.70 1.75 2.95
N GLN A 133 8.26 2.19 4.07
CA GLN A 133 7.49 2.69 5.21
C GLN A 133 7.21 4.18 5.04
N ILE A 134 6.00 4.58 5.45
CA ILE A 134 5.69 6.00 5.57
C ILE A 134 6.23 6.49 6.92
N ALA A 135 6.95 7.63 6.92
CA ALA A 135 7.39 8.24 8.17
C ALA A 135 6.19 8.56 9.08
N PRO A 136 6.34 8.42 10.43
CA PRO A 136 5.27 8.72 11.37
C PRO A 136 4.65 10.10 11.13
N TYR A 137 3.34 10.19 11.19
CA TYR A 137 2.59 11.44 11.06
C TYR A 137 1.48 11.50 12.10
N SER A 138 1.11 12.72 12.49
CA SER A 138 0.04 12.96 13.46
C SER A 138 -1.33 12.84 12.78
N SER A 139 -2.23 12.04 13.37
CA SER A 139 -3.62 11.98 12.92
C SER A 139 -4.35 13.31 13.17
N GLY A 140 -5.27 13.64 12.27
CA GLY A 140 -6.12 14.84 12.42
C GLY A 140 -5.65 16.09 11.69
N ASN A 141 -4.36 16.21 11.35
CA ASN A 141 -3.80 17.30 10.54
C ASN A 141 -3.08 16.80 9.29
N THR A 142 -3.37 15.59 8.86
CA THR A 142 -2.77 15.01 7.65
C THR A 142 -3.17 15.79 6.41
N GLY A 143 -2.15 16.27 5.70
CA GLY A 143 -2.29 16.95 4.42
C GLY A 143 -1.89 16.05 3.25
N ASP A 144 -1.20 16.63 2.28
CA ASP A 144 -0.80 15.94 1.06
C ASP A 144 0.23 14.84 1.30
N ALA A 145 0.17 13.80 0.47
CA ALA A 145 1.23 12.81 0.36
C ALA A 145 2.38 13.36 -0.49
N TRP A 146 3.62 13.12 -0.07
CA TRP A 146 4.82 13.55 -0.76
C TRP A 146 5.73 12.38 -1.06
N ALA A 147 6.18 12.28 -2.31
CA ALA A 147 7.28 11.44 -2.72
C ALA A 147 8.53 12.28 -2.88
N ILE A 148 9.57 11.97 -2.13
CA ILE A 148 10.85 12.69 -2.16
C ILE A 148 11.87 11.80 -2.85
N PHE A 149 12.25 12.16 -4.08
CA PHE A 149 13.27 11.45 -4.86
C PHE A 149 14.65 12.02 -4.53
N LEU A 150 15.56 11.12 -4.15
CA LEU A 150 16.90 11.44 -3.66
C LEU A 150 17.97 10.81 -4.56
N PRO A 151 19.19 11.39 -4.62
CA PRO A 151 20.29 10.81 -5.36
C PRO A 151 20.56 9.35 -5.01
N GLY A 152 20.98 8.54 -6.00
CA GLY A 152 21.23 7.11 -5.83
C GLY A 152 19.96 6.27 -5.92
N ASP A 153 18.94 6.75 -6.66
CA ASP A 153 17.68 6.03 -6.88
C ASP A 153 16.93 5.69 -5.58
N ARG A 154 16.94 6.62 -4.64
CA ARG A 154 16.27 6.49 -3.34
C ARG A 154 14.98 7.29 -3.30
N VAL A 155 14.02 6.83 -2.51
CA VAL A 155 12.74 7.51 -2.33
C VAL A 155 12.30 7.48 -0.87
N ARG A 156 11.69 8.57 -0.42
CA ARG A 156 11.00 8.66 0.88
C ARG A 156 9.56 9.07 0.66
N ILE A 157 8.64 8.41 1.34
CA ILE A 157 7.23 8.77 1.35
C ILE A 157 6.88 9.37 2.70
N MET A 158 6.19 10.50 2.68
CA MET A 158 5.69 11.16 3.89
C MET A 158 4.31 11.77 3.66
N LEU A 159 3.57 12.00 4.74
CA LEU A 159 2.40 12.87 4.77
C LEU A 159 2.76 14.11 5.58
N THR A 160 2.36 15.28 5.07
CA THR A 160 2.44 16.50 5.88
C THR A 160 1.42 16.41 7.02
N ASP A 161 1.81 16.81 8.20
CA ASP A 161 1.00 16.76 9.42
C ASP A 161 0.88 18.10 10.14
N GLY A 162 1.22 19.18 9.43
CA GLY A 162 1.18 20.54 9.98
C GLY A 162 2.32 20.90 10.93
N ASN A 163 3.20 19.95 11.27
CA ASN A 163 4.35 20.20 12.12
C ASN A 163 5.49 20.83 11.31
N ARG A 164 5.68 22.15 11.43
CA ARG A 164 6.69 22.93 10.68
C ARG A 164 8.12 22.49 10.96
N ASP A 165 8.39 22.04 12.16
CA ASP A 165 9.73 21.66 12.63
C ASP A 165 9.96 20.14 12.58
N GLY A 166 8.92 19.38 12.26
CA GLY A 166 8.96 17.93 12.17
C GLY A 166 9.58 17.39 10.87
N GLY A 167 9.90 16.10 10.86
CA GLY A 167 10.45 15.39 9.72
C GLY A 167 9.50 15.27 8.53
N ASN A 168 8.23 15.68 8.66
CA ASN A 168 7.21 15.66 7.62
C ASN A 168 6.93 17.04 7.00
N ASN A 169 7.95 17.89 7.03
CA ASN A 169 7.91 19.18 6.33
C ASN A 169 8.63 19.06 4.98
N PRO A 170 7.96 19.30 3.84
CA PRO A 170 8.58 19.20 2.51
C PRO A 170 9.70 20.23 2.28
N ASN A 171 9.75 21.30 3.07
CA ASN A 171 10.83 22.28 3.00
C ASN A 171 12.16 21.77 3.61
N ASN A 172 12.10 20.68 4.37
CA ASN A 172 13.27 20.07 4.99
C ASN A 172 13.74 18.88 4.16
N ARG A 173 14.95 18.95 3.62
CA ARG A 173 15.55 17.78 2.97
C ARG A 173 15.77 16.69 4.02
N PRO A 174 15.32 15.45 3.77
CA PRO A 174 15.63 14.33 4.66
C PRO A 174 17.15 14.13 4.78
N ALA A 175 17.61 13.77 5.98
CA ALA A 175 19.01 13.36 6.17
C ALA A 175 19.29 12.08 5.36
N ASP A 176 20.52 11.92 4.88
CA ASP A 176 20.86 10.75 4.03
C ASP A 176 20.75 9.40 4.78
N ASN A 177 20.76 9.43 6.10
CA ASN A 177 20.56 8.27 7.00
C ASN A 177 19.14 8.18 7.58
N ASP A 178 18.17 8.93 7.06
CA ASP A 178 16.77 8.83 7.51
C ASP A 178 16.26 7.39 7.28
N PRO A 179 15.76 6.71 8.32
CA PRO A 179 15.36 5.30 8.26
C PRO A 179 14.16 5.03 7.34
N TYR A 180 13.44 6.07 6.95
CA TYR A 180 12.29 5.99 6.03
C TYR A 180 12.66 6.18 4.56
N ILE A 181 13.95 6.36 4.25
CA ILE A 181 14.44 6.35 2.88
C ILE A 181 14.58 4.90 2.41
N ALA A 182 13.91 4.57 1.31
CA ALA A 182 14.00 3.27 0.69
C ALA A 182 14.91 3.33 -0.55
N GLN A 183 15.70 2.26 -0.74
CA GLN A 183 16.52 2.08 -1.92
C GLN A 183 15.67 1.54 -3.07
N GLY A 184 15.76 2.17 -4.22
CA GLY A 184 15.17 1.69 -5.45
C GLY A 184 16.13 0.82 -6.26
N VAL A 185 15.54 -0.11 -6.98
CA VAL A 185 16.22 -0.97 -7.95
C VAL A 185 15.50 -0.91 -9.28
N ILE A 186 16.16 -1.31 -10.37
CA ILE A 186 15.52 -1.41 -11.68
C ILE A 186 14.36 -2.41 -11.59
N ASP A 187 13.19 -1.99 -12.07
CA ASP A 187 12.02 -2.87 -12.14
C ASP A 187 12.00 -3.61 -13.48
N GLU A 188 12.67 -4.76 -13.51
CA GLU A 188 12.80 -5.57 -14.72
C GLU A 188 11.44 -6.01 -15.28
N GLU A 189 10.46 -6.29 -14.41
CA GLU A 189 9.13 -6.69 -14.82
C GLU A 189 8.42 -5.55 -15.54
N TRP A 190 8.43 -4.36 -14.97
CA TRP A 190 7.76 -3.20 -15.55
C TRP A 190 8.47 -2.69 -16.80
N ASN A 191 9.79 -2.75 -16.85
CA ASN A 191 10.54 -2.40 -18.05
C ASN A 191 10.23 -3.33 -19.24
N ARG A 192 9.93 -4.62 -18.97
CA ARG A 192 9.46 -5.54 -20.02
C ARG A 192 8.00 -5.29 -20.40
N ARG A 193 7.15 -5.03 -19.44
CA ARG A 193 5.70 -4.86 -19.64
C ARG A 193 5.32 -3.51 -20.23
N TYR A 194 6.03 -2.49 -19.84
CA TYR A 194 5.82 -1.09 -20.23
C TYR A 194 7.15 -0.47 -20.65
N PRO A 195 7.72 -0.92 -21.78
CA PRO A 195 9.01 -0.42 -22.22
C PRO A 195 8.91 1.08 -22.43
N PRO A 196 9.80 1.88 -21.76
CA PRO A 196 9.83 3.32 -22.01
C PRO A 196 10.21 3.59 -23.46
N ALA A 197 9.67 4.67 -24.01
CA ALA A 197 10.10 5.13 -25.32
C ALA A 197 11.60 5.52 -25.26
N HIS A 198 12.35 5.07 -26.24
CA HIS A 198 13.76 5.39 -26.42
C HIS A 198 13.86 6.28 -27.65
N ASP A 199 14.41 7.49 -27.48
CA ASP A 199 14.78 8.41 -28.55
C ASP A 199 16.18 8.10 -29.08
#